data_9d041275dbd6fea9ce2364a1ae01174a
#
_entry.id   9d041275dbd6fea9ce2364a1ae01174a
#
_cell.length_a   1.000
_cell.length_b   1.000
_cell.length_c   1.000
_cell.angle_alpha   90.00
_cell.angle_beta   90.00
_cell.angle_gamma   90.00
#
_symmetry.space_group_name_H-M   'P 1'
#
loop_
_entity.id
_entity.type
_entity.pdbx_description
1 polymer ?
#
loop_
_entity_poly.entity_id
_entity_poly.type
_entity_poly.pdbx_seq_one_letter_code
_entity_poly.pdbx_strand_id
1 'polypeptide(L)'
;MSLETYRLVVAEADTTEGMTVDLYDEDDLLAASERVPYGEFGLVAVRDGERPDPIERETTADVRTVSVDVQRRQGAFEIRVLGDTDERLLTERVADSEWNIATAE
;
A
#
# COMPACT_ATOMS: atom_id res chain seq x y z
N MET A 1 -21.50 -14.19 12.18
CA MET A 1 -20.77 -12.95 11.91
C MET A 1 -19.54 -12.90 12.77
N SER A 2 -18.42 -12.72 12.17
CA SER A 2 -17.18 -12.59 12.91
C SER A 2 -16.37 -11.43 12.36
N LEU A 3 -15.87 -10.63 13.28
CA LEU A 3 -14.95 -9.54 12.91
C LEU A 3 -13.55 -10.13 12.78
N GLU A 4 -12.86 -9.70 11.75
CA GLU A 4 -11.50 -10.15 11.52
C GLU A 4 -10.61 -8.92 11.41
N THR A 5 -9.41 -9.00 11.98
CA THR A 5 -8.46 -7.90 11.91
C THR A 5 -7.53 -8.11 10.73
N TYR A 6 -7.39 -7.08 9.92
CA TYR A 6 -6.49 -7.09 8.77
C TYR A 6 -5.37 -6.10 9.02
N ARG A 7 -4.17 -6.47 8.60
CA ARG A 7 -3.00 -5.61 8.74
C ARG A 7 -2.49 -5.23 7.35
N LEU A 8 -2.46 -3.94 7.10
CA LEU A 8 -1.94 -3.39 5.85
C LEU A 8 -0.47 -3.03 6.04
N VAL A 9 0.38 -3.50 5.16
CA VAL A 9 1.80 -3.19 5.17
C VAL A 9 2.18 -2.59 3.81
N VAL A 10 2.67 -1.36 3.83
CA VAL A 10 3.14 -0.68 2.63
C VAL A 10 4.64 -0.51 2.78
N ALA A 11 5.41 -1.11 1.89
CA ALA A 11 6.86 -1.09 1.97
C ALA A 11 7.47 -0.89 0.59
N GLU A 12 8.64 -0.27 0.55
CA GLU A 12 9.37 -0.15 -0.70
C GLU A 12 10.02 -1.48 -1.03
N ALA A 13 10.00 -1.85 -2.31
CA ALA A 13 10.63 -3.09 -2.76
C ALA A 13 12.15 -3.03 -2.58
N ASP A 14 12.77 -4.20 -2.46
CA ASP A 14 14.22 -4.30 -2.25
C ASP A 14 15.03 -3.61 -3.33
N THR A 15 14.50 -3.54 -4.53
CA THR A 15 15.20 -2.95 -5.67
C THR A 15 15.06 -1.42 -5.73
N THR A 16 14.28 -0.82 -4.84
CA THR A 16 13.94 0.61 -4.84
C THR A 16 13.22 1.06 -6.13
N GLU A 17 12.70 0.13 -6.90
CA GLU A 17 12.01 0.44 -8.14
C GLU A 17 10.49 0.53 -8.00
N GLY A 18 9.99 0.32 -6.81
CA GLY A 18 8.57 0.37 -6.56
C GLY A 18 8.24 0.10 -5.11
N MET A 19 6.94 -0.03 -4.82
CA MET A 19 6.49 -0.40 -3.49
C MET A 19 5.57 -1.61 -3.58
N THR A 20 5.44 -2.30 -2.46
CA THR A 20 4.48 -3.39 -2.33
C THR A 20 3.45 -3.02 -1.29
N VAL A 21 2.22 -3.39 -1.55
CA VAL A 21 1.09 -3.17 -0.65
C VAL A 21 0.53 -4.54 -0.33
N ASP A 22 0.72 -5.00 0.89
CA ASP A 22 0.29 -6.33 1.31
C ASP A 22 -0.74 -6.21 2.41
N LEU A 23 -1.76 -7.05 2.34
CA LEU A 23 -2.80 -7.11 3.36
C LEU A 23 -2.82 -8.52 3.94
N TYR A 24 -2.63 -8.61 5.25
CA TYR A 24 -2.60 -9.88 5.97
C TYR A 24 -3.85 -10.04 6.82
N ASP A 25 -4.32 -11.27 6.95
CA ASP A 25 -5.44 -11.58 7.84
C ASP A 25 -4.93 -11.85 9.26
N GLU A 26 -5.84 -12.26 10.14
CA GLU A 26 -5.49 -12.53 11.55
C GLU A 26 -4.48 -13.67 11.72
N ASP A 27 -4.41 -14.56 10.76
CA ASP A 27 -3.49 -15.69 10.80
C ASP A 27 -2.17 -15.38 10.11
N ASP A 28 -1.93 -14.10 9.80
CA ASP A 28 -0.75 -13.61 9.06
C ASP A 28 -0.62 -14.23 7.67
N LEU A 29 -1.75 -14.62 7.09
CA LEU A 29 -1.78 -15.09 5.71
C LEU A 29 -2.06 -13.90 4.79
N LEU A 30 -1.41 -13.91 3.64
CA LEU A 30 -1.58 -12.83 2.67
C LEU A 30 -2.98 -12.91 2.06
N ALA A 31 -3.80 -11.92 2.35
CA ALA A 31 -5.18 -11.85 1.86
C ALA A 31 -5.28 -11.11 0.54
N ALA A 32 -4.43 -10.11 0.32
CA ALA A 32 -4.40 -9.34 -0.91
C ALA A 32 -3.03 -8.68 -1.05
N SER A 33 -2.62 -8.42 -2.28
CA SER A 33 -1.32 -7.82 -2.54
C SER A 33 -1.37 -7.02 -3.83
N GLU A 34 -0.65 -5.90 -3.85
CA GLU A 34 -0.52 -5.07 -5.04
C GLU A 34 0.92 -4.60 -5.14
N ARG A 35 1.45 -4.59 -6.34
CA ARG A 35 2.79 -4.07 -6.61
C ARG A 35 2.67 -2.78 -7.40
N VAL A 36 3.41 -1.76 -6.99
CA VAL A 36 3.36 -0.43 -7.61
C VAL A 36 4.74 -0.09 -8.14
N PRO A 37 5.04 -0.40 -9.42
CA PRO A 37 6.33 -0.03 -10.01
C PRO A 37 6.38 1.47 -10.26
N TYR A 38 7.42 2.13 -9.78
CA TYR A 38 7.55 3.58 -9.96
C TYR A 38 7.65 3.97 -11.43
N GLY A 39 8.32 3.14 -12.22
CA GLY A 39 8.51 3.43 -13.65
C GLY A 39 7.22 3.56 -14.44
N GLU A 40 6.17 2.84 -14.04
CA GLU A 40 4.87 2.93 -14.70
C GLU A 40 4.21 4.28 -14.50
N PHE A 41 4.63 5.01 -13.48
CA PHE A 41 4.10 6.33 -13.16
C PHE A 41 5.11 7.44 -13.45
N GLY A 42 6.21 7.11 -14.11
CA GLY A 42 7.24 8.09 -14.41
C GLY A 42 7.98 8.59 -13.18
N LEU A 43 8.18 7.72 -12.20
CA LEU A 43 8.79 8.08 -10.93
C LEU A 43 10.08 7.31 -10.67
N VAL A 44 10.93 7.89 -9.85
CA VAL A 44 12.15 7.23 -9.36
C VAL A 44 12.34 7.58 -7.89
N ALA A 45 13.01 6.70 -7.17
CA ALA A 45 13.46 7.01 -5.82
C ALA A 45 14.72 7.87 -5.93
N VAL A 46 14.74 9.00 -5.22
CA VAL A 46 15.82 9.99 -5.34
C VAL A 46 16.63 10.13 -4.06
N ARG A 47 16.86 9.03 -3.40
CA ARG A 47 17.65 9.03 -2.17
C ARG A 47 18.81 8.05 -2.27
N ASP A 48 19.84 8.33 -1.51
CA ASP A 48 20.94 7.40 -1.33
C ASP A 48 20.75 6.68 -0.01
N GLY A 49 20.93 5.37 -0.04
CA GLY A 49 20.98 4.60 1.20
C GLY A 49 19.65 4.02 1.63
N GLU A 50 19.23 4.36 2.83
CA GLU A 50 18.14 3.64 3.48
C GLU A 50 16.78 3.80 2.84
N ARG A 51 16.03 2.69 2.80
CA ARG A 51 14.64 2.72 2.38
C ARG A 51 13.79 3.31 3.51
N PRO A 52 12.65 3.92 3.19
CA PRO A 52 11.74 4.40 4.23
C PRO A 52 11.21 3.24 5.06
N ASP A 53 10.84 3.54 6.29
CA ASP A 53 10.21 2.54 7.14
C ASP A 53 8.87 2.12 6.55
N PRO A 54 8.52 0.83 6.66
CA PRO A 54 7.22 0.38 6.21
C PRO A 54 6.09 1.05 6.98
N ILE A 55 4.97 1.23 6.32
CA ILE A 55 3.76 1.74 6.97
C ILE A 55 2.89 0.55 7.33
N GLU A 56 2.48 0.47 8.58
CA GLU A 56 1.60 -0.60 9.03
C GLU A 56 0.35 0.01 9.63
N ARG A 57 -0.80 -0.52 9.21
CA ARG A 57 -2.10 -0.08 9.72
C ARG A 57 -2.98 -1.31 9.91
N GLU A 58 -3.88 -1.22 10.87
CA GLU A 58 -4.82 -2.30 11.12
C GLU A 58 -6.24 -1.81 10.95
N THR A 59 -7.11 -2.69 10.50
CA THR A 59 -8.54 -2.44 10.43
C THR A 59 -9.28 -3.72 10.76
N THR A 60 -10.45 -3.60 11.33
CA THR A 60 -11.28 -4.73 11.71
C THR A 60 -12.59 -4.65 10.92
N ALA A 61 -12.98 -5.74 10.32
CA ALA A 61 -14.16 -5.76 9.48
C ALA A 61 -14.80 -7.16 9.44
N ASP A 62 -16.08 -7.17 9.15
CA ASP A 62 -16.84 -8.40 8.92
C ASP A 62 -17.16 -8.47 7.43
N VAL A 63 -16.21 -9.01 6.68
CA VAL A 63 -16.32 -9.10 5.23
C VAL A 63 -15.90 -10.48 4.76
N ARG A 64 -16.39 -10.87 3.59
CA ARG A 64 -16.05 -12.16 2.98
C ARG A 64 -14.82 -12.07 2.11
N THR A 65 -14.63 -10.93 1.48
CA THR A 65 -13.51 -10.70 0.57
C THR A 65 -12.87 -9.36 0.86
N VAL A 66 -11.58 -9.29 0.64
CA VAL A 66 -10.83 -8.04 0.77
C VAL A 66 -9.96 -7.87 -0.46
N SER A 67 -9.69 -6.63 -0.80
CA SER A 67 -8.76 -6.31 -1.88
C SER A 67 -8.06 -5.01 -1.54
N VAL A 68 -6.96 -4.75 -2.25
CA VAL A 68 -6.27 -3.46 -2.14
C VAL A 68 -6.30 -2.77 -3.49
N ASP A 69 -6.47 -1.46 -3.45
CA ASP A 69 -6.49 -0.62 -4.63
C ASP A 69 -5.49 0.51 -4.41
N VAL A 70 -4.71 0.82 -5.42
CA VAL A 70 -3.73 1.89 -5.34
C VAL A 70 -4.00 2.86 -6.48
N GLN A 71 -4.18 4.13 -6.13
CA GLN A 71 -4.41 5.17 -7.12
C GLN A 71 -3.34 6.24 -7.01
N ARG A 72 -2.93 6.75 -8.15
CA ARG A 72 -1.99 7.86 -8.19
C ARG A 72 -2.76 9.17 -8.14
N ARG A 73 -2.47 9.97 -7.14
CA ARG A 73 -2.99 11.33 -7.00
C ARG A 73 -1.83 12.29 -7.13
N GLN A 74 -2.12 13.57 -7.19
CA GLN A 74 -1.05 14.58 -7.31
C GLN A 74 -0.08 14.48 -6.15
N GLY A 75 1.15 14.10 -6.44
CA GLY A 75 2.21 14.04 -5.45
C GLY A 75 2.09 12.93 -4.42
N ALA A 76 1.23 11.93 -4.64
CA ALA A 76 1.05 10.87 -3.65
C ALA A 76 0.42 9.62 -4.25
N PHE A 77 0.56 8.52 -3.54
CA PHE A 77 -0.20 7.31 -3.80
C PHE A 77 -1.28 7.19 -2.74
N GLU A 78 -2.50 6.90 -3.16
CA GLU A 78 -3.62 6.64 -2.27
C GLU A 78 -3.91 5.15 -2.29
N ILE A 79 -3.81 4.53 -1.12
CA ILE A 79 -3.96 3.08 -0.97
C ILE A 79 -5.24 2.83 -0.20
N ARG A 80 -6.09 1.97 -0.75
CA ARG A 80 -7.37 1.64 -0.13
C ARG A 80 -7.48 0.16 0.11
N VAL A 81 -8.03 -0.19 1.25
CA VAL A 81 -8.44 -1.56 1.55
C VAL A 81 -9.94 -1.60 1.38
N LEU A 82 -10.41 -2.49 0.52
CA LEU A 82 -11.82 -2.59 0.15
C LEU A 82 -12.37 -3.94 0.59
N GLY A 83 -13.59 -3.93 1.08
CA GLY A 83 -14.31 -5.12 1.44
C GLY A 83 -15.30 -5.55 0.36
N ASP A 84 -16.32 -6.28 0.77
CA ASP A 84 -17.39 -6.71 -0.13
C ASP A 84 -18.03 -5.49 -0.77
N THR A 85 -18.41 -5.56 -2.02
CA THR A 85 -19.06 -4.48 -2.74
C THR A 85 -18.28 -3.15 -2.72
N ASP A 86 -16.95 -3.26 -2.70
CA ASP A 86 -16.05 -2.09 -2.72
C ASP A 86 -16.24 -1.14 -1.53
N GLU A 87 -16.68 -1.68 -0.39
CA GLU A 87 -16.75 -0.91 0.83
C GLU A 87 -15.35 -0.51 1.28
N ARG A 88 -15.15 0.78 1.53
CA ARG A 88 -13.85 1.28 1.94
C ARG A 88 -13.64 1.02 3.42
N LEU A 89 -12.67 0.17 3.74
CA LEU A 89 -12.35 -0.20 5.11
C LEU A 89 -11.22 0.64 5.70
N LEU A 90 -10.27 1.01 4.86
CA LEU A 90 -9.09 1.74 5.30
C LEU A 90 -8.51 2.50 4.12
N THR A 91 -8.01 3.71 4.38
CA THR A 91 -7.30 4.49 3.36
C THR A 91 -5.99 4.98 3.95
N GLU A 92 -4.92 4.83 3.20
CA GLU A 92 -3.60 5.32 3.58
C GLU A 92 -3.03 6.11 2.41
N ARG A 93 -2.23 7.11 2.71
CA ARG A 93 -1.63 7.95 1.69
C ARG A 93 -0.13 8.02 1.89
N VAL A 94 0.61 7.83 0.80
CA VAL A 94 2.07 7.95 0.79
C VAL A 94 2.42 9.12 -0.11
N ALA A 95 2.84 10.21 0.50
CA ALA A 95 3.27 11.39 -0.27
C ALA A 95 4.68 11.17 -0.83
N ASP A 96 4.92 11.68 -2.02
CA ASP A 96 6.24 11.54 -2.66
C ASP A 96 7.36 12.09 -1.76
N SER A 97 7.10 13.20 -1.10
CA SER A 97 8.09 13.81 -0.21
C SER A 97 8.41 12.96 1.01
N GLU A 98 7.48 12.13 1.44
CA GLU A 98 7.71 11.26 2.59
C GLU A 98 8.65 10.11 2.26
N TRP A 99 8.64 9.65 1.02
CA TRP A 99 9.46 8.52 0.58
C TRP A 99 10.54 8.92 -0.41
N ASN A 100 10.78 10.22 -0.58
CA ASN A 100 11.79 10.75 -1.49
C ASN A 100 11.67 10.17 -2.89
N ILE A 101 10.46 10.24 -3.42
CA ILE A 101 10.14 9.82 -4.78
C ILE A 101 9.96 11.08 -5.61
N ALA A 102 10.46 11.08 -6.83
CA ALA A 102 10.34 12.23 -7.71
C ALA A 102 10.01 11.79 -9.12
N THR A 103 9.54 12.75 -9.93
CA THR A 103 9.29 12.50 -11.33
C THR A 103 10.61 12.22 -12.04
N ALA A 104 10.64 11.13 -12.80
CA ALA A 104 11.81 10.80 -13.62
C ALA A 104 11.83 11.67 -14.87
N GLU A 105 13.00 12.17 -15.23
CA GLU A 105 13.15 12.98 -16.43
C GLU A 105 14.27 12.47 -17.32
#